data_6ccac6e23f5b90e52da9dbc4a7e5efd0
#
_entry.id   6ccac6e23f5b90e52da9dbc4a7e5efd0
#
_cell.length_a   1.000
_cell.length_b   1.000
_cell.length_c   1.000
_cell.angle_alpha   90.00
_cell.angle_beta   90.00
_cell.angle_gamma   90.00
#
_symmetry.space_group_name_H-M   'P 1'
#
loop_
_entity.id
_entity.type
_entity.pdbx_description
1 polymer ?
#
loop_
_entity_poly.entity_id
_entity_poly.type
_entity_poly.pdbx_seq_one_letter_code
_entity_poly.pdbx_strand_id
1 'polypeptide(L)'
;LPTGERCVIFRRMNRRAFLLMSAAGALAVTAKCAAISMPSVFGRDSEAKLPDLCVGRVMTVNGDIRPSKMGMTLSHEYLVRDFDGLHGGSAIRYDMEKAFNLLMPYLLALKRAGCDTLVECTPVYIGRNVRFLQRLSKASGLNILTNTGCSGTDKNRYLPEYVRTDTVEDIAFRWIRESWYGIGDTGIRPGFIQIGVEGTGLSAVHGKLFQAAGKAHLQTGLPIMVHAPDSISVLEGLSLLRKEGVDASALIWAHTAESDTADLLEVTRLGAWVCMDNVKTASITESVKALYRLKKADMLDRVLISQAHYWTVDEKSELKKMGEDRMYLTIFNKLIPRLEKANFSRSDIRRLTEKNPQKAFEISVRKGKTHKKYLLF
;
A
#
# COMPACT_ATOMS: atom_id res chain seq x y z
N LEU A 1 -13.65 -27.53 -21.62
CA LEU A 1 -15.00 -27.53 -21.09
C LEU A 1 -15.03 -28.23 -19.73
N PRO A 2 -15.51 -27.68 -18.61
CA PRO A 2 -16.55 -26.67 -18.38
C PRO A 2 -16.09 -25.53 -17.47
N THR A 3 -16.42 -24.30 -17.83
CA THR A 3 -16.03 -23.04 -17.11
C THR A 3 -17.22 -22.29 -16.52
N GLY A 4 -18.35 -22.95 -16.23
CA GLY A 4 -19.60 -22.26 -15.90
C GLY A 4 -20.00 -22.20 -14.41
N GLU A 5 -19.48 -23.04 -13.52
CA GLU A 5 -20.09 -23.22 -12.18
C GLU A 5 -19.43 -22.46 -11.03
N ARG A 6 -18.20 -21.95 -11.14
CA ARG A 6 -17.53 -21.25 -10.04
C ARG A 6 -17.98 -19.80 -9.79
N CYS A 7 -18.68 -19.19 -10.74
CA CYS A 7 -19.12 -17.79 -10.63
C CYS A 7 -20.44 -17.61 -9.84
N VAL A 8 -21.22 -18.68 -9.64
CA VAL A 8 -22.58 -18.59 -9.06
C VAL A 8 -22.59 -18.58 -7.54
N ILE A 9 -21.57 -19.17 -6.89
CA ILE A 9 -21.55 -19.30 -5.41
C ILE A 9 -21.31 -17.96 -4.71
N PHE A 10 -20.61 -17.02 -5.33
CA PHE A 10 -20.26 -15.73 -4.71
C PHE A 10 -21.36 -14.64 -4.72
N ARG A 11 -22.45 -14.85 -5.47
CA ARG A 11 -23.53 -13.86 -5.58
C ARG A 11 -24.46 -13.78 -4.35
N ARG A 12 -24.33 -14.67 -3.35
CA ARG A 12 -25.26 -14.80 -2.24
C ARG A 12 -24.71 -14.50 -0.83
N MET A 13 -23.48 -14.06 -0.67
CA MET A 13 -23.05 -13.56 0.64
C MET A 13 -23.63 -12.17 0.89
N ASN A 14 -24.60 -12.08 1.80
CA ASN A 14 -25.27 -10.83 2.14
C ASN A 14 -24.54 -10.11 3.31
N ARG A 15 -24.89 -8.82 3.53
CA ARG A 15 -24.35 -7.96 4.59
C ARG A 15 -24.38 -8.57 5.99
N ARG A 16 -25.35 -9.44 6.31
CA ARG A 16 -25.48 -10.06 7.63
C ARG A 16 -24.37 -11.07 7.93
N ALA A 17 -23.92 -11.82 6.92
CA ALA A 17 -22.80 -12.74 7.06
C ALA A 17 -21.48 -12.00 7.34
N PHE A 18 -21.26 -10.83 6.72
CA PHE A 18 -20.09 -9.99 6.96
C PHE A 18 -20.06 -9.41 8.38
N LEU A 19 -21.18 -8.90 8.88
CA LEU A 19 -21.26 -8.36 10.25
C LEU A 19 -21.04 -9.43 11.32
N LEU A 20 -21.49 -10.66 11.09
CA LEU A 20 -21.24 -11.78 12.01
C LEU A 20 -19.77 -12.21 12.02
N MET A 21 -19.09 -12.17 10.88
CA MET A 21 -17.65 -12.46 10.81
C MET A 21 -16.80 -11.37 11.47
N SER A 22 -17.19 -10.10 11.41
CA SER A 22 -16.49 -9.01 12.10
C SER A 22 -16.59 -9.09 13.63
N ALA A 23 -17.69 -9.61 14.16
CA ALA A 23 -17.86 -9.86 15.60
C ALA A 23 -17.05 -11.07 16.11
N ALA A 24 -16.90 -12.13 15.30
CA ALA A 24 -16.15 -13.33 15.67
C ALA A 24 -14.62 -13.10 15.65
N GLY A 25 -14.09 -12.25 14.76
CA GLY A 25 -12.65 -11.94 14.67
C GLY A 25 -12.11 -11.18 15.90
N ALA A 26 -12.94 -10.50 16.66
CA ALA A 26 -12.54 -9.78 17.88
C ALA A 26 -12.36 -10.69 19.12
N LEU A 27 -12.84 -11.92 19.11
CA LEU A 27 -12.86 -12.84 20.24
C LEU A 27 -11.81 -13.96 20.20
N ALA A 28 -11.12 -14.14 19.09
CA ALA A 28 -10.23 -15.29 18.87
C ALA A 28 -8.82 -15.18 19.51
N VAL A 29 -8.50 -14.10 20.23
CA VAL A 29 -7.14 -13.91 20.81
C VAL A 29 -7.06 -14.28 22.31
N THR A 30 -8.16 -14.51 23.00
CA THR A 30 -8.11 -14.79 24.46
C THR A 30 -9.17 -15.77 24.97
N ALA A 31 -9.40 -16.90 24.37
CA ALA A 31 -10.20 -17.93 25.05
C ALA A 31 -9.82 -19.33 24.61
N LYS A 32 -9.32 -20.11 25.56
CA LYS A 32 -9.44 -21.56 25.53
C LYS A 32 -10.93 -21.92 25.66
N CYS A 33 -11.42 -22.70 24.70
CA CYS A 33 -12.59 -23.57 24.75
C CYS A 33 -13.85 -23.09 25.45
N ALA A 34 -14.80 -22.56 24.67
CA ALA A 34 -16.22 -22.85 24.86
C ALA A 34 -16.82 -23.02 23.45
N ALA A 35 -17.26 -24.21 23.13
CA ALA A 35 -17.98 -24.51 21.90
C ALA A 35 -19.34 -23.82 21.94
N ILE A 36 -19.47 -22.70 21.21
CA ILE A 36 -20.77 -22.10 20.93
C ILE A 36 -21.26 -22.73 19.63
N SER A 37 -22.30 -23.56 19.70
CA SER A 37 -22.99 -24.12 18.55
C SER A 37 -23.66 -22.99 17.76
N MET A 38 -23.14 -22.72 16.54
CA MET A 38 -23.80 -21.82 15.58
C MET A 38 -24.99 -22.51 14.93
N PRO A 39 -26.10 -21.79 14.70
CA PRO A 39 -27.23 -22.35 13.95
C PRO A 39 -26.83 -22.64 12.53
N SER A 40 -27.15 -23.84 12.05
CA SER A 40 -26.86 -24.37 10.71
C SER A 40 -27.60 -23.58 9.59
N VAL A 41 -26.97 -22.54 9.08
CA VAL A 41 -27.42 -21.83 7.87
C VAL A 41 -26.56 -22.27 6.64
N PHE A 42 -25.55 -23.09 6.86
CA PHE A 42 -24.74 -23.68 5.80
C PHE A 42 -25.06 -25.17 5.68
N GLY A 43 -25.39 -25.60 4.47
CA GLY A 43 -25.46 -27.01 4.16
C GLY A 43 -24.18 -27.76 4.55
N ARG A 44 -24.31 -28.98 4.97
CA ARG A 44 -23.31 -29.83 5.64
C ARG A 44 -22.09 -30.22 4.78
N ASP A 45 -21.74 -29.54 3.72
CA ASP A 45 -20.60 -29.91 2.87
C ASP A 45 -19.74 -28.70 2.55
N SER A 46 -18.74 -28.51 3.33
CA SER A 46 -17.46 -27.80 3.28
C SER A 46 -17.27 -26.83 4.46
N GLU A 47 -16.43 -27.19 5.40
CA GLU A 47 -15.76 -26.23 6.29
C GLU A 47 -14.95 -25.26 5.40
N ALA A 48 -15.52 -24.13 5.06
CA ALA A 48 -14.80 -23.07 4.34
C ALA A 48 -13.69 -22.57 5.28
N LYS A 49 -12.50 -23.12 5.13
CA LYS A 49 -11.32 -22.71 5.87
C LYS A 49 -11.11 -21.21 5.66
N LEU A 50 -11.11 -20.44 6.73
CA LEU A 50 -10.80 -19.01 6.66
C LEU A 50 -9.45 -18.83 5.95
N PRO A 51 -9.33 -17.86 5.04
CA PRO A 51 -8.09 -17.64 4.32
C PRO A 51 -6.96 -17.29 5.30
N ASP A 52 -5.76 -17.83 5.05
CA ASP A 52 -4.58 -17.47 5.81
C ASP A 52 -4.26 -15.99 5.57
N LEU A 53 -4.29 -15.19 6.64
CA LEU A 53 -4.01 -13.75 6.59
C LEU A 53 -2.53 -13.45 6.39
N CYS A 54 -1.65 -14.44 6.43
CA CYS A 54 -0.19 -14.28 6.32
C CYS A 54 0.37 -13.25 7.32
N VAL A 55 -0.15 -13.23 8.55
CA VAL A 55 0.33 -12.35 9.63
C VAL A 55 1.81 -12.61 9.90
N GLY A 56 2.61 -11.54 10.07
CA GLY A 56 4.06 -11.63 10.21
C GLY A 56 4.81 -11.84 8.89
N ARG A 57 4.11 -11.73 7.76
CA ARG A 57 4.67 -11.89 6.41
C ARG A 57 4.51 -10.61 5.60
N VAL A 58 5.14 -10.56 4.44
CA VAL A 58 4.98 -9.50 3.44
C VAL A 58 4.46 -10.14 2.17
N MET A 59 3.36 -9.63 1.62
CA MET A 59 2.74 -10.17 0.40
C MET A 59 3.36 -9.54 -0.83
N THR A 60 3.85 -10.38 -1.74
CA THR A 60 4.35 -10.01 -3.06
C THR A 60 3.44 -10.56 -4.15
N VAL A 61 3.64 -10.13 -5.39
CA VAL A 61 2.91 -10.67 -6.55
C VAL A 61 3.20 -12.16 -6.82
N ASN A 62 4.22 -12.74 -6.18
CA ASN A 62 4.57 -14.15 -6.27
C ASN A 62 4.19 -14.96 -5.01
N GLY A 63 3.45 -14.37 -4.09
CA GLY A 63 3.11 -14.95 -2.80
C GLY A 63 3.82 -14.25 -1.64
N ASP A 64 3.61 -14.77 -0.42
CA ASP A 64 4.15 -14.17 0.79
C ASP A 64 5.63 -14.53 1.03
N ILE A 65 6.36 -13.60 1.61
CA ILE A 65 7.75 -13.77 2.02
C ILE A 65 7.94 -13.37 3.49
N ARG A 66 9.00 -13.86 4.13
CA ARG A 66 9.41 -13.33 5.43
C ARG A 66 9.88 -11.88 5.28
N PRO A 67 9.59 -10.97 6.23
CA PRO A 67 10.01 -9.56 6.14
C PRO A 67 11.52 -9.40 5.89
N SER A 68 12.36 -10.27 6.49
CA SER A 68 13.81 -10.27 6.27
C SER A 68 14.24 -10.55 4.82
N LYS A 69 13.33 -11.09 3.99
CA LYS A 69 13.58 -11.36 2.56
C LYS A 69 13.23 -10.18 1.64
N MET A 70 12.70 -9.10 2.21
CA MET A 70 12.54 -7.86 1.45
C MET A 70 13.88 -7.28 0.99
N GLY A 71 14.94 -7.43 1.81
CA GLY A 71 16.23 -6.83 1.51
C GLY A 71 16.16 -5.32 1.33
N MET A 72 17.03 -4.77 0.49
CA MET A 72 17.00 -3.36 0.14
C MET A 72 15.76 -3.04 -0.70
N THR A 73 14.99 -2.08 -0.25
CA THR A 73 13.63 -1.80 -0.74
C THR A 73 13.48 -0.36 -1.19
N LEU A 74 12.92 -0.16 -2.38
CA LEU A 74 12.30 1.09 -2.80
C LEU A 74 10.83 1.08 -2.39
N SER A 75 10.47 1.99 -1.47
CA SER A 75 9.20 1.90 -0.74
C SER A 75 8.00 2.53 -1.45
N HIS A 76 8.21 3.22 -2.58
CA HIS A 76 7.15 3.90 -3.31
C HIS A 76 7.57 4.18 -4.75
N GLU A 77 7.26 3.29 -5.66
CA GLU A 77 7.59 3.40 -7.08
C GLU A 77 6.38 3.08 -7.96
N TYR A 78 6.48 3.43 -9.22
CA TYR A 78 5.52 3.07 -10.23
C TYR A 78 6.24 2.46 -11.44
N LEU A 79 5.65 1.46 -12.08
CA LEU A 79 6.18 0.90 -13.31
C LEU A 79 5.49 1.53 -14.51
N VAL A 80 4.18 1.39 -14.62
CA VAL A 80 3.41 2.00 -15.71
C VAL A 80 2.18 2.69 -15.15
N ARG A 81 1.99 3.95 -15.50
CA ARG A 81 0.78 4.73 -15.20
C ARG A 81 0.06 5.06 -16.48
N ASP A 82 -1.22 4.74 -16.54
CA ASP A 82 -2.13 5.08 -17.64
C ASP A 82 -3.25 5.98 -17.12
N PHE A 83 -3.08 7.28 -17.29
CA PHE A 83 -4.01 8.30 -16.79
C PHE A 83 -5.31 8.39 -17.59
N ASP A 84 -5.35 7.84 -18.82
CA ASP A 84 -6.52 7.87 -19.68
C ASP A 84 -7.26 6.53 -19.78
N GLY A 85 -6.76 5.50 -19.09
CA GLY A 85 -7.33 4.14 -19.12
C GLY A 85 -8.77 4.02 -18.59
N LEU A 86 -9.28 5.03 -17.88
CA LEU A 86 -10.64 5.03 -17.32
C LEU A 86 -11.76 5.16 -18.33
N HIS A 87 -11.53 5.81 -19.48
CA HIS A 87 -12.59 6.07 -20.45
C HIS A 87 -13.01 4.84 -21.25
N GLY A 88 -12.28 3.71 -21.12
CA GLY A 88 -12.54 2.47 -21.85
C GLY A 88 -12.79 1.22 -21.01
N GLY A 89 -12.98 1.35 -19.70
CA GLY A 89 -12.99 0.19 -18.80
C GLY A 89 -11.57 -0.28 -18.46
N SER A 90 -11.42 -1.43 -17.81
CA SER A 90 -10.12 -1.96 -17.36
C SER A 90 -9.17 -2.43 -18.48
N ALA A 91 -9.37 -2.00 -19.71
CA ALA A 91 -8.54 -2.41 -20.84
C ALA A 91 -7.19 -1.71 -20.80
N ILE A 92 -6.13 -2.49 -20.86
CA ILE A 92 -4.75 -2.01 -20.98
C ILE A 92 -4.58 -1.39 -22.37
N ARG A 93 -4.14 -0.12 -22.41
CA ARG A 93 -3.98 0.62 -23.68
C ARG A 93 -2.60 0.46 -24.34
N TYR A 94 -1.63 -0.13 -23.66
CA TYR A 94 -0.27 -0.29 -24.18
C TYR A 94 0.08 -1.74 -24.51
N ASP A 95 1.02 -1.92 -25.42
CA ASP A 95 1.57 -3.23 -25.78
C ASP A 95 2.43 -3.77 -24.62
N MET A 96 1.99 -4.87 -24.01
CA MET A 96 2.67 -5.47 -22.86
C MET A 96 4.04 -6.07 -23.21
N GLU A 97 4.27 -6.55 -24.43
CA GLU A 97 5.59 -7.07 -24.84
C GLU A 97 6.58 -5.93 -25.04
N LYS A 98 6.15 -4.84 -25.68
CA LYS A 98 6.97 -3.63 -25.78
C LYS A 98 7.28 -3.07 -24.40
N ALA A 99 6.28 -2.98 -23.51
CA ALA A 99 6.46 -2.53 -22.14
C ALA A 99 7.44 -3.41 -21.37
N PHE A 100 7.33 -4.72 -21.50
CA PHE A 100 8.25 -5.67 -20.87
C PHE A 100 9.68 -5.44 -21.32
N ASN A 101 9.92 -5.40 -22.62
CA ASN A 101 11.25 -5.20 -23.20
C ASN A 101 11.85 -3.84 -22.81
N LEU A 102 11.02 -2.81 -22.67
CA LEU A 102 11.41 -1.47 -22.27
C LEU A 102 11.78 -1.37 -20.79
N LEU A 103 11.02 -2.00 -19.91
CA LEU A 103 11.21 -1.94 -18.46
C LEU A 103 12.32 -2.86 -17.94
N MET A 104 12.51 -4.02 -18.55
CA MET A 104 13.43 -5.03 -18.05
C MET A 104 14.86 -4.56 -17.87
N PRO A 105 15.49 -3.78 -18.79
CA PRO A 105 16.84 -3.26 -18.59
C PRO A 105 16.99 -2.43 -17.31
N TYR A 106 15.96 -1.64 -16.95
CA TYR A 106 15.95 -0.81 -15.74
C TYR A 106 15.78 -1.67 -14.48
N LEU A 107 14.88 -2.66 -14.50
CA LEU A 107 14.68 -3.58 -13.37
C LEU A 107 15.91 -4.45 -13.11
N LEU A 108 16.58 -4.92 -14.17
CA LEU A 108 17.84 -5.65 -14.04
C LEU A 108 18.99 -4.75 -13.55
N ALA A 109 19.04 -3.48 -13.97
CA ALA A 109 20.00 -2.52 -13.45
C ALA A 109 19.75 -2.24 -11.97
N LEU A 110 18.48 -2.11 -11.56
CA LEU A 110 18.08 -1.94 -10.17
C LEU A 110 18.48 -3.16 -9.32
N LYS A 111 18.25 -4.38 -9.83
CA LYS A 111 18.67 -5.62 -9.16
C LYS A 111 20.19 -5.68 -9.00
N ARG A 112 20.96 -5.35 -10.05
CA ARG A 112 22.43 -5.28 -9.99
C ARG A 112 22.95 -4.22 -9.02
N ALA A 113 22.21 -3.13 -8.81
CA ALA A 113 22.53 -2.10 -7.82
C ALA A 113 22.30 -2.55 -6.37
N GLY A 114 21.75 -3.75 -6.16
CA GLY A 114 21.50 -4.33 -4.84
C GLY A 114 20.06 -4.15 -4.32
N CYS A 115 19.13 -3.66 -5.14
CA CYS A 115 17.72 -3.65 -4.77
C CYS A 115 17.15 -5.08 -4.78
N ASP A 116 16.35 -5.40 -3.77
CA ASP A 116 15.67 -6.69 -3.67
C ASP A 116 14.14 -6.57 -3.80
N THR A 117 13.59 -5.43 -3.38
CA THR A 117 12.14 -5.23 -3.36
C THR A 117 11.74 -3.86 -3.90
N LEU A 118 10.67 -3.85 -4.68
CA LEU A 118 10.00 -2.67 -5.20
C LEU A 118 8.54 -2.68 -4.74
N VAL A 119 8.12 -1.60 -4.06
CA VAL A 119 6.72 -1.39 -3.68
C VAL A 119 6.06 -0.62 -4.81
N GLU A 120 5.25 -1.33 -5.59
CA GLU A 120 4.59 -0.80 -6.78
C GLU A 120 3.25 -0.19 -6.41
N CYS A 121 3.15 1.13 -6.59
CA CYS A 121 2.08 1.97 -6.08
C CYS A 121 1.07 2.43 -7.15
N THR A 122 1.09 1.85 -8.35
CA THR A 122 0.09 2.18 -9.37
C THR A 122 -1.30 1.78 -8.88
N PRO A 123 -2.26 2.72 -8.73
CA PRO A 123 -3.60 2.38 -8.29
C PRO A 123 -4.38 1.62 -9.37
N VAL A 124 -5.42 0.93 -8.93
CA VAL A 124 -6.45 0.42 -9.86
C VAL A 124 -6.99 1.56 -10.72
N TYR A 125 -7.38 1.50 -11.86
CA TYR A 125 -7.84 2.56 -12.76
C TYR A 125 -6.78 3.58 -13.25
N ILE A 126 -5.51 3.44 -12.81
CA ILE A 126 -4.39 4.23 -13.34
C ILE A 126 -3.32 3.30 -13.96
N GLY A 127 -3.73 2.12 -14.42
CA GLY A 127 -2.85 1.19 -15.16
C GLY A 127 -2.32 0.01 -14.37
N ARG A 128 -2.74 -0.24 -13.11
CA ARG A 128 -2.32 -1.42 -12.34
C ARG A 128 -2.65 -2.71 -13.07
N ASN A 129 -1.61 -3.50 -13.38
CA ASN A 129 -1.74 -4.81 -14.01
C ASN A 129 -0.93 -5.86 -13.23
N VAL A 130 -1.59 -6.58 -12.35
CA VAL A 130 -0.92 -7.50 -11.42
C VAL A 130 -0.30 -8.72 -12.11
N ARG A 131 -0.86 -9.21 -13.23
CA ARG A 131 -0.24 -10.30 -14.02
C ARG A 131 1.05 -9.83 -14.69
N PHE A 132 1.06 -8.59 -15.19
CA PHE A 132 2.25 -7.98 -15.76
C PHE A 132 3.34 -7.75 -14.70
N LEU A 133 2.96 -7.25 -13.52
CA LEU A 133 3.87 -7.10 -12.38
C LEU A 133 4.47 -8.44 -11.95
N GLN A 134 3.67 -9.51 -11.92
CA GLN A 134 4.17 -10.85 -11.60
C GLN A 134 5.18 -11.34 -12.65
N ARG A 135 4.92 -11.11 -13.93
CA ARG A 135 5.85 -11.44 -15.02
C ARG A 135 7.17 -10.70 -14.88
N LEU A 136 7.13 -9.39 -14.64
CA LEU A 136 8.31 -8.56 -14.41
C LEU A 136 9.09 -9.01 -13.18
N SER A 137 8.42 -9.32 -12.08
CA SER A 137 9.02 -9.83 -10.86
C SER A 137 9.77 -11.14 -11.09
N LYS A 138 9.15 -12.12 -11.76
CA LYS A 138 9.77 -13.40 -12.08
C LYS A 138 11.01 -13.25 -12.97
N ALA A 139 10.94 -12.36 -13.96
CA ALA A 139 12.02 -12.15 -14.92
C ALA A 139 13.21 -11.35 -14.35
N SER A 140 12.93 -10.37 -13.47
CA SER A 140 13.97 -9.51 -12.89
C SER A 140 14.59 -10.09 -11.60
N GLY A 141 13.90 -11.01 -10.94
CA GLY A 141 14.28 -11.49 -9.60
C GLY A 141 14.05 -10.47 -8.49
N LEU A 142 13.29 -9.39 -8.75
CA LEU A 142 12.85 -8.45 -7.73
C LEU A 142 11.55 -8.93 -7.08
N ASN A 143 11.45 -8.81 -5.76
CA ASN A 143 10.15 -8.87 -5.11
C ASN A 143 9.36 -7.62 -5.51
N ILE A 144 8.12 -7.78 -5.96
CA ILE A 144 7.23 -6.66 -6.25
C ILE A 144 5.99 -6.78 -5.36
N LEU A 145 5.71 -5.74 -4.57
CA LEU A 145 4.45 -5.61 -3.85
C LEU A 145 3.46 -4.85 -4.73
N THR A 146 2.19 -5.23 -4.66
CA THR A 146 1.10 -4.47 -5.29
C THR A 146 0.03 -4.11 -4.26
N ASN A 147 -0.92 -3.27 -4.62
CA ASN A 147 -1.88 -2.68 -3.70
C ASN A 147 -3.33 -3.10 -4.00
N THR A 148 -4.20 -2.85 -3.02
CA THR A 148 -5.65 -2.66 -3.19
C THR A 148 -6.00 -1.23 -2.79
N GLY A 149 -7.25 -0.82 -2.90
CA GLY A 149 -7.67 0.53 -2.55
C GLY A 149 -8.02 1.38 -3.79
N CYS A 150 -8.21 2.68 -3.59
CA CYS A 150 -8.59 3.63 -4.64
C CYS A 150 -7.91 4.97 -4.44
N SER A 151 -7.58 5.66 -5.54
CA SER A 151 -7.02 7.00 -5.51
C SER A 151 -8.10 8.06 -5.78
N GLY A 152 -8.30 8.97 -4.81
CA GLY A 152 -9.17 10.14 -4.93
C GLY A 152 -8.42 11.40 -5.41
N THR A 153 -7.26 11.25 -6.04
CA THR A 153 -6.51 12.37 -6.63
C THR A 153 -7.13 12.84 -7.95
N ASP A 154 -6.65 13.98 -8.45
CA ASP A 154 -7.12 14.61 -9.69
C ASP A 154 -8.65 14.84 -9.69
N LYS A 155 -9.15 15.56 -8.68
CA LYS A 155 -10.59 15.88 -8.51
C LYS A 155 -11.47 14.63 -8.45
N ASN A 156 -10.96 13.57 -7.83
CA ASN A 156 -11.62 12.27 -7.76
C ASN A 156 -11.87 11.61 -9.12
N ARG A 157 -11.13 12.00 -10.16
CA ARG A 157 -11.29 11.49 -11.54
C ARG A 157 -11.16 9.98 -11.63
N TYR A 158 -10.28 9.40 -10.82
CA TYR A 158 -9.97 7.96 -10.85
C TYR A 158 -10.76 7.13 -9.83
N LEU A 159 -11.72 7.76 -9.13
CA LEU A 159 -12.59 7.00 -8.23
C LEU A 159 -13.68 6.28 -9.02
N PRO A 160 -13.82 4.96 -8.82
CA PRO A 160 -14.95 4.22 -9.38
C PRO A 160 -16.26 4.67 -8.76
N GLU A 161 -17.35 4.55 -9.51
CA GLU A 161 -18.69 5.00 -9.08
C GLU A 161 -19.12 4.38 -7.74
N TYR A 162 -18.77 3.13 -7.50
CA TYR A 162 -19.12 2.47 -6.24
C TYR A 162 -18.57 3.18 -4.98
N VAL A 163 -17.46 3.93 -5.08
CA VAL A 163 -16.95 4.71 -3.95
C VAL A 163 -17.91 5.82 -3.56
N ARG A 164 -18.65 6.37 -4.53
CA ARG A 164 -19.66 7.42 -4.29
C ARG A 164 -20.95 6.86 -3.72
N THR A 165 -21.38 5.70 -4.23
CA THR A 165 -22.69 5.09 -3.96
C THR A 165 -22.69 4.09 -2.81
N ASP A 166 -21.64 3.27 -2.68
CA ASP A 166 -21.56 2.20 -1.69
C ASP A 166 -21.29 2.75 -0.27
N THR A 167 -21.60 1.95 0.73
CA THR A 167 -21.25 2.26 2.14
C THR A 167 -19.75 2.08 2.38
N VAL A 168 -19.25 2.60 3.49
CA VAL A 168 -17.87 2.38 3.95
C VAL A 168 -17.57 0.89 4.09
N GLU A 169 -18.53 0.12 4.61
CA GLU A 169 -18.43 -1.33 4.79
C GLU A 169 -18.32 -2.08 3.46
N ASP A 170 -19.10 -1.69 2.47
CA ASP A 170 -19.07 -2.33 1.15
C ASP A 170 -17.73 -2.04 0.43
N ILE A 171 -17.21 -0.82 0.55
CA ILE A 171 -15.89 -0.47 0.01
C ILE A 171 -14.79 -1.28 0.72
N ALA A 172 -14.79 -1.33 2.05
CA ALA A 172 -13.85 -2.10 2.83
C ALA A 172 -13.91 -3.60 2.46
N PHE A 173 -15.11 -4.13 2.27
CA PHE A 173 -15.32 -5.54 1.90
C PHE A 173 -14.70 -5.89 0.54
N ARG A 174 -14.72 -4.98 -0.44
CA ARG A 174 -14.03 -5.18 -1.73
C ARG A 174 -12.54 -5.39 -1.54
N TRP A 175 -11.89 -4.54 -0.72
CA TRP A 175 -10.45 -4.61 -0.46
C TRP A 175 -10.07 -5.82 0.40
N ILE A 176 -10.91 -6.19 1.37
CA ILE A 176 -10.78 -7.42 2.15
C ILE A 176 -10.84 -8.65 1.24
N ARG A 177 -11.79 -8.70 0.30
CA ARG A 177 -11.89 -9.81 -0.66
C ARG A 177 -10.65 -9.94 -1.53
N GLU A 178 -10.09 -8.84 -2.04
CA GLU A 178 -8.83 -8.87 -2.80
C GLU A 178 -7.68 -9.40 -1.95
N SER A 179 -7.62 -9.02 -0.66
CA SER A 179 -6.63 -9.56 0.27
C SER A 179 -6.77 -11.06 0.53
N TRP A 180 -7.98 -11.57 0.56
CA TRP A 180 -8.24 -12.98 0.88
C TRP A 180 -8.12 -13.90 -0.33
N TYR A 181 -8.63 -13.48 -1.48
CA TYR A 181 -8.80 -14.34 -2.65
C TYR A 181 -7.97 -13.89 -3.86
N GLY A 182 -7.36 -12.72 -3.80
CA GLY A 182 -6.61 -12.13 -4.90
C GLY A 182 -7.41 -11.08 -5.69
N ILE A 183 -6.68 -10.28 -6.43
CA ILE A 183 -7.17 -9.18 -7.26
C ILE A 183 -7.80 -9.75 -8.52
N GLY A 184 -9.06 -9.47 -8.74
CA GLY A 184 -9.83 -10.04 -9.85
C GLY A 184 -9.87 -11.56 -9.76
N ASP A 185 -9.53 -12.23 -10.89
CA ASP A 185 -9.45 -13.69 -11.03
C ASP A 185 -8.01 -14.23 -10.97
N THR A 186 -7.06 -13.39 -10.57
CA THR A 186 -5.63 -13.69 -10.70
C THR A 186 -5.06 -14.57 -9.59
N GLY A 187 -5.71 -14.59 -8.41
CA GLY A 187 -5.15 -15.17 -7.19
C GLY A 187 -3.99 -14.37 -6.60
N ILE A 188 -3.52 -13.28 -7.25
CA ILE A 188 -2.45 -12.42 -6.76
C ILE A 188 -3.02 -11.49 -5.69
N ARG A 189 -2.47 -11.57 -4.47
CA ARG A 189 -2.95 -10.82 -3.31
C ARG A 189 -2.19 -9.49 -3.16
N PRO A 190 -2.86 -8.40 -2.71
CA PRO A 190 -2.19 -7.13 -2.43
C PRO A 190 -1.32 -7.22 -1.16
N GLY A 191 -0.23 -6.45 -1.12
CA GLY A 191 0.65 -6.30 0.03
C GLY A 191 0.30 -5.11 0.94
N PHE A 192 -0.53 -4.18 0.45
CA PHE A 192 -0.96 -2.99 1.19
C PHE A 192 -2.25 -2.40 0.62
N ILE A 193 -2.90 -1.54 1.40
CA ILE A 193 -4.04 -0.73 0.98
C ILE A 193 -3.49 0.63 0.56
N GLN A 194 -3.84 1.12 -0.63
CA GLN A 194 -3.45 2.45 -1.08
C GLN A 194 -4.69 3.32 -1.29
N ILE A 195 -4.68 4.48 -0.67
CA ILE A 195 -5.67 5.53 -0.91
C ILE A 195 -4.96 6.80 -1.32
N GLY A 196 -5.62 7.62 -2.15
CA GLY A 196 -5.13 8.93 -2.55
C GLY A 196 -6.13 10.00 -2.15
N VAL A 197 -5.63 11.13 -1.68
CA VAL A 197 -6.43 12.31 -1.36
C VAL A 197 -5.76 13.55 -1.95
N GLU A 198 -6.51 14.63 -2.13
CA GLU A 198 -6.00 15.89 -2.64
C GLU A 198 -6.66 17.08 -1.95
N GLY A 199 -6.07 18.27 -2.14
CA GLY A 199 -6.50 19.48 -1.48
C GLY A 199 -6.03 19.55 -0.02
N THR A 200 -6.30 20.65 0.63
CA THR A 200 -5.99 20.87 2.04
C THR A 200 -7.18 20.40 2.89
N GLY A 201 -6.97 19.32 3.66
CA GLY A 201 -8.03 18.68 4.45
C GLY A 201 -8.85 17.67 3.65
N LEU A 202 -9.66 16.89 4.36
CA LEU A 202 -10.40 15.76 3.78
C LEU A 202 -11.81 16.16 3.34
N SER A 203 -12.13 15.91 2.08
CA SER A 203 -13.52 15.90 1.62
C SER A 203 -14.29 14.71 2.21
N ALA A 204 -15.62 14.74 2.14
CA ALA A 204 -16.45 13.63 2.62
C ALA A 204 -16.08 12.29 1.96
N VAL A 205 -15.76 12.28 0.66
CA VAL A 205 -15.38 11.06 -0.04
C VAL A 205 -13.99 10.58 0.39
N HIS A 206 -13.04 11.50 0.64
CA HIS A 206 -11.72 11.16 1.18
C HIS A 206 -11.82 10.56 2.59
N GLY A 207 -12.64 11.15 3.46
CA GLY A 207 -12.94 10.60 4.78
C GLY A 207 -13.51 9.18 4.71
N LYS A 208 -14.39 8.91 3.72
CA LYS A 208 -14.95 7.59 3.45
C LYS A 208 -13.88 6.57 3.06
N LEU A 209 -12.86 6.98 2.27
CA LEU A 209 -11.71 6.12 1.91
C LEU A 209 -10.88 5.75 3.16
N PHE A 210 -10.60 6.71 4.05
CA PHE A 210 -9.87 6.43 5.30
C PHE A 210 -10.62 5.46 6.21
N GLN A 211 -11.93 5.65 6.38
CA GLN A 211 -12.75 4.74 7.20
C GLN A 211 -12.77 3.33 6.61
N ALA A 212 -12.94 3.20 5.28
CA ALA A 212 -12.90 1.90 4.61
C ALA A 212 -11.52 1.24 4.74
N ALA A 213 -10.43 2.00 4.61
CA ALA A 213 -9.07 1.51 4.81
C ALA A 213 -8.84 1.02 6.25
N GLY A 214 -9.33 1.77 7.25
CA GLY A 214 -9.27 1.36 8.65
C GLY A 214 -9.99 0.04 8.91
N LYS A 215 -11.23 -0.11 8.42
CA LYS A 215 -12.00 -1.36 8.53
C LYS A 215 -11.31 -2.52 7.81
N ALA A 216 -10.77 -2.29 6.63
CA ALA A 216 -10.03 -3.31 5.88
C ALA A 216 -8.74 -3.70 6.60
N HIS A 217 -7.97 -2.74 7.13
CA HIS A 217 -6.77 -3.01 7.93
C HIS A 217 -7.06 -3.91 9.12
N LEU A 218 -8.11 -3.63 9.89
CA LEU A 218 -8.48 -4.42 11.08
C LEU A 218 -8.83 -5.88 10.75
N GLN A 219 -9.25 -6.17 9.52
CA GLN A 219 -9.61 -7.52 9.07
C GLN A 219 -8.46 -8.24 8.35
N THR A 220 -7.50 -7.50 7.78
CA THR A 220 -6.47 -8.08 6.91
C THR A 220 -5.06 -7.91 7.45
N GLY A 221 -4.82 -6.92 8.31
CA GLY A 221 -3.48 -6.53 8.75
C GLY A 221 -2.66 -5.79 7.69
N LEU A 222 -3.19 -5.54 6.48
CA LEU A 222 -2.49 -4.81 5.43
C LEU A 222 -2.18 -3.37 5.88
N PRO A 223 -0.95 -2.86 5.75
CA PRO A 223 -0.64 -1.45 6.01
C PRO A 223 -1.41 -0.53 5.05
N ILE A 224 -1.64 0.70 5.49
CA ILE A 224 -2.39 1.72 4.75
C ILE A 224 -1.41 2.77 4.25
N MET A 225 -1.17 2.82 2.93
CA MET A 225 -0.41 3.89 2.30
C MET A 225 -1.36 4.98 1.81
N VAL A 226 -1.05 6.20 2.19
CA VAL A 226 -1.86 7.38 1.85
C VAL A 226 -1.04 8.33 0.99
N HIS A 227 -1.49 8.58 -0.20
CA HIS A 227 -1.04 9.68 -1.05
C HIS A 227 -1.75 10.95 -0.62
N ALA A 228 -1.07 11.87 0.05
CA ALA A 228 -1.60 13.16 0.46
C ALA A 228 -0.58 14.26 0.21
N PRO A 229 -0.98 15.41 -0.34
CA PRO A 229 -0.07 16.52 -0.65
C PRO A 229 0.38 17.28 0.60
N ASP A 230 -0.35 17.17 1.72
CA ASP A 230 -0.13 17.94 2.93
C ASP A 230 -0.35 17.14 4.21
N SER A 231 0.20 17.64 5.31
CA SER A 231 0.10 17.04 6.65
C SER A 231 -1.32 17.16 7.24
N ILE A 232 -2.10 18.18 6.88
CA ILE A 232 -3.45 18.41 7.41
C ILE A 232 -4.34 17.23 7.06
N SER A 233 -4.37 16.85 5.78
CA SER A 233 -5.13 15.70 5.30
C SER A 233 -4.73 14.39 6.00
N VAL A 234 -3.42 14.22 6.28
CA VAL A 234 -2.90 13.04 6.99
C VAL A 234 -3.32 13.04 8.45
N LEU A 235 -3.26 14.17 9.14
CA LEU A 235 -3.64 14.30 10.56
C LEU A 235 -5.15 14.08 10.75
N GLU A 236 -5.98 14.62 9.87
CA GLU A 236 -7.42 14.33 9.83
C GLU A 236 -7.68 12.83 9.58
N GLY A 237 -6.96 12.22 8.63
CA GLY A 237 -7.02 10.81 8.33
C GLY A 237 -6.60 9.92 9.52
N LEU A 238 -5.52 10.28 10.23
CA LEU A 238 -5.10 9.60 11.45
C LEU A 238 -6.19 9.69 12.54
N SER A 239 -6.89 10.82 12.64
CA SER A 239 -8.02 10.96 13.56
C SER A 239 -9.17 10.01 13.20
N LEU A 240 -9.50 9.86 11.91
CA LEU A 240 -10.52 8.91 11.45
C LEU A 240 -10.08 7.45 11.71
N LEU A 241 -8.84 7.08 11.40
CA LEU A 241 -8.30 5.75 11.65
C LEU A 241 -8.33 5.42 13.15
N ARG A 242 -8.00 6.37 14.01
CA ARG A 242 -8.09 6.20 15.48
C ARG A 242 -9.53 5.96 15.94
N LYS A 243 -10.51 6.65 15.35
CA LYS A 243 -11.95 6.41 15.64
C LYS A 243 -12.39 5.00 15.24
N GLU A 244 -11.83 4.45 14.15
CA GLU A 244 -12.04 3.06 13.76
C GLU A 244 -11.26 2.05 14.64
N GLY A 245 -10.39 2.51 15.55
CA GLY A 245 -9.58 1.65 16.43
C GLY A 245 -8.25 1.20 15.83
N VAL A 246 -7.75 1.89 14.80
CA VAL A 246 -6.47 1.63 14.15
C VAL A 246 -5.36 2.47 14.78
N ASP A 247 -4.20 1.85 15.04
CA ASP A 247 -2.99 2.55 15.51
C ASP A 247 -2.32 3.30 14.36
N ALA A 248 -1.72 4.46 14.67
CA ALA A 248 -1.05 5.31 13.70
C ALA A 248 0.06 4.57 12.93
N SER A 249 0.70 3.58 13.54
CA SER A 249 1.75 2.77 12.89
C SER A 249 1.26 1.95 11.69
N ALA A 250 -0.05 1.86 11.48
CA ALA A 250 -0.64 1.27 10.27
C ALA A 250 -0.52 2.17 9.04
N LEU A 251 -0.38 3.49 9.24
CA LEU A 251 -0.38 4.47 8.17
C LEU A 251 1.04 4.79 7.68
N ILE A 252 1.19 4.82 6.35
CA ILE A 252 2.37 5.28 5.62
C ILE A 252 1.96 6.49 4.80
N TRP A 253 2.48 7.68 5.14
CA TRP A 253 2.28 8.88 4.35
C TRP A 253 3.27 8.94 3.19
N ALA A 254 2.78 8.93 1.98
CA ALA A 254 3.54 9.09 0.74
C ALA A 254 3.18 10.42 0.04
N HIS A 255 3.97 10.81 -0.96
CA HIS A 255 3.86 12.07 -1.69
C HIS A 255 4.21 13.29 -0.84
N THR A 256 5.27 13.14 -0.03
CA THR A 256 5.72 14.15 0.94
C THR A 256 6.60 15.25 0.32
N ALA A 257 6.65 15.36 -1.01
CA ALA A 257 7.60 16.20 -1.74
C ALA A 257 7.51 17.71 -1.42
N GLU A 258 6.31 18.19 -1.10
CA GLU A 258 6.04 19.60 -0.82
C GLU A 258 5.95 19.88 0.69
N SER A 259 6.06 18.85 1.52
CA SER A 259 5.95 18.97 2.97
C SER A 259 7.26 19.44 3.58
N ASP A 260 7.16 20.27 4.59
CA ASP A 260 8.35 20.67 5.32
C ASP A 260 8.79 19.61 6.34
N THR A 261 9.96 19.80 6.94
CA THR A 261 10.48 18.83 7.92
C THR A 261 9.68 18.84 9.23
N ALA A 262 8.97 19.94 9.56
CA ALA A 262 8.14 20.02 10.76
C ALA A 262 6.94 19.08 10.62
N ASP A 263 6.29 19.07 9.46
CA ASP A 263 5.19 18.16 9.13
C ASP A 263 5.62 16.69 9.24
N LEU A 264 6.79 16.35 8.67
CA LEU A 264 7.32 14.99 8.76
C LEU A 264 7.59 14.57 10.20
N LEU A 265 8.13 15.49 11.02
CA LEU A 265 8.38 15.25 12.44
C LEU A 265 7.07 15.09 13.24
N GLU A 266 6.04 15.87 12.94
CA GLU A 266 4.74 15.76 13.61
C GLU A 266 4.11 14.40 13.35
N VAL A 267 4.01 13.98 12.09
CA VAL A 267 3.41 12.71 11.70
C VAL A 267 4.19 11.51 12.25
N THR A 268 5.54 11.56 12.24
CA THR A 268 6.35 10.49 12.81
C THR A 268 6.24 10.39 14.33
N ARG A 269 6.11 11.51 15.06
CA ARG A 269 5.88 11.52 16.51
C ARG A 269 4.55 10.90 16.91
N LEU A 270 3.55 10.97 16.06
CA LEU A 270 2.27 10.27 16.26
C LEU A 270 2.36 8.77 16.04
N GLY A 271 3.49 8.26 15.53
CA GLY A 271 3.75 6.85 15.30
C GLY A 271 3.53 6.37 13.86
N ALA A 272 3.06 7.25 12.96
CA ALA A 272 2.91 6.92 11.54
C ALA A 272 4.26 6.90 10.82
N TRP A 273 4.28 6.31 9.64
CA TRP A 273 5.43 6.30 8.75
C TRP A 273 5.37 7.46 7.78
N VAL A 274 6.52 8.04 7.45
CA VAL A 274 6.66 8.99 6.35
C VAL A 274 7.53 8.38 5.26
N CYS A 275 7.09 8.45 4.02
CA CYS A 275 7.85 8.02 2.85
C CYS A 275 8.36 9.26 2.10
N MET A 276 9.65 9.52 2.17
CA MET A 276 10.31 10.53 1.36
C MET A 276 10.51 9.97 -0.04
N ASP A 277 9.51 10.10 -0.87
CA ASP A 277 9.37 9.41 -2.16
C ASP A 277 9.69 10.25 -3.40
N ASN A 278 10.15 11.49 -3.20
CA ASN A 278 10.52 12.38 -4.31
C ASN A 278 12.03 12.68 -4.32
N VAL A 279 12.84 11.65 -4.09
CA VAL A 279 14.30 11.80 -4.14
C VAL A 279 14.74 11.93 -5.59
N LYS A 280 14.99 13.16 -6.04
CA LYS A 280 15.49 13.50 -7.38
C LYS A 280 16.89 14.11 -7.28
N THR A 281 17.62 14.09 -8.39
CA THR A 281 18.95 14.74 -8.45
C THR A 281 18.88 16.21 -8.08
N ALA A 282 17.86 16.92 -8.55
CA ALA A 282 17.66 18.36 -8.27
C ALA A 282 17.38 18.66 -6.80
N SER A 283 16.64 17.79 -6.08
CA SER A 283 16.22 17.99 -4.69
C SER A 283 17.05 17.19 -3.67
N ILE A 284 18.15 16.58 -4.08
CA ILE A 284 18.88 15.62 -3.24
C ILE A 284 19.50 16.26 -1.99
N THR A 285 19.91 17.52 -2.09
CA THR A 285 20.47 18.27 -0.95
C THR A 285 19.41 18.51 0.12
N GLU A 286 18.21 18.86 -0.28
CA GLU A 286 17.05 19.05 0.62
C GLU A 286 16.64 17.74 1.26
N SER A 287 16.63 16.65 0.49
CA SER A 287 16.36 15.31 1.01
C SER A 287 17.38 14.91 2.10
N VAL A 288 18.68 15.18 1.89
CA VAL A 288 19.72 14.93 2.90
C VAL A 288 19.50 15.79 4.14
N LYS A 289 19.18 17.08 3.99
CA LYS A 289 18.90 17.98 5.12
C LYS A 289 17.69 17.51 5.94
N ALA A 290 16.60 17.13 5.27
CA ALA A 290 15.40 16.63 5.95
C ALA A 290 15.69 15.33 6.71
N LEU A 291 16.36 14.35 6.09
CA LEU A 291 16.80 13.12 6.74
C LEU A 291 17.73 13.39 7.93
N TYR A 292 18.65 14.36 7.83
CA TYR A 292 19.50 14.76 8.94
C TYR A 292 18.71 15.32 10.13
N ARG A 293 17.69 16.17 9.87
CA ARG A 293 16.80 16.69 10.92
C ARG A 293 16.00 15.58 11.58
N LEU A 294 15.45 14.65 10.80
CA LEU A 294 14.76 13.46 11.33
C LEU A 294 15.69 12.59 12.17
N LYS A 295 16.94 12.39 11.73
CA LYS A 295 17.96 11.68 12.51
C LYS A 295 18.25 12.38 13.84
N LYS A 296 18.42 13.69 13.84
CA LYS A 296 18.67 14.50 15.08
C LYS A 296 17.49 14.45 16.04
N ALA A 297 16.28 14.28 15.56
CA ALA A 297 15.06 14.14 16.35
C ALA A 297 14.79 12.69 16.79
N ASP A 298 15.68 11.74 16.49
CA ASP A 298 15.53 10.29 16.75
C ASP A 298 14.27 9.69 16.09
N MET A 299 13.91 10.20 14.89
CA MET A 299 12.71 9.77 14.16
C MET A 299 13.01 8.87 12.94
N LEU A 300 14.29 8.47 12.72
CA LEU A 300 14.63 7.63 11.56
C LEU A 300 13.89 6.29 11.53
N ASP A 301 13.45 5.77 12.66
CA ASP A 301 12.72 4.49 12.75
C ASP A 301 11.32 4.53 12.12
N ARG A 302 10.87 5.68 11.64
CA ARG A 302 9.57 5.90 10.99
C ARG A 302 9.70 6.47 9.58
N VAL A 303 10.89 6.39 8.99
CA VAL A 303 11.18 6.99 7.67
C VAL A 303 11.42 5.89 6.64
N LEU A 304 10.76 6.02 5.52
CA LEU A 304 10.96 5.26 4.27
C LEU A 304 11.52 6.21 3.22
N ILE A 305 12.23 5.68 2.22
CA ILE A 305 12.78 6.46 1.13
C ILE A 305 12.43 5.82 -0.22
N SER A 306 12.16 6.65 -1.22
CA SER A 306 11.92 6.24 -2.60
C SER A 306 12.08 7.42 -3.56
N GLN A 307 11.78 7.24 -4.83
CA GLN A 307 11.97 8.28 -5.85
C GLN A 307 10.75 8.50 -6.74
N ALA A 308 9.72 7.65 -6.66
CA ALA A 308 8.44 7.74 -7.36
C ALA A 308 8.58 7.95 -8.89
N HIS A 309 9.53 7.28 -9.53
CA HIS A 309 9.68 7.31 -10.98
C HIS A 309 8.64 6.42 -11.66
N TYR A 310 8.27 6.74 -12.90
CA TYR A 310 7.27 5.96 -13.65
C TYR A 310 7.40 6.13 -15.16
N TRP A 311 6.76 5.20 -15.88
CA TRP A 311 6.44 5.32 -17.28
C TRP A 311 4.96 5.70 -17.43
N THR A 312 4.65 6.61 -18.31
CA THR A 312 3.26 6.98 -18.62
C THR A 312 2.89 6.50 -20.00
N VAL A 313 1.61 6.17 -20.16
CA VAL A 313 1.01 5.85 -21.46
C VAL A 313 0.51 7.15 -22.09
N ASP A 314 0.94 7.47 -23.30
CA ASP A 314 0.50 8.66 -24.00
C ASP A 314 -0.80 8.43 -24.82
N GLU A 315 -1.25 9.47 -25.50
CA GLU A 315 -2.46 9.44 -26.36
C GLU A 315 -2.37 8.40 -27.47
N LYS A 316 -1.16 8.08 -27.94
CA LYS A 316 -0.91 7.06 -28.98
C LYS A 316 -0.73 5.66 -28.40
N SER A 317 -1.02 5.46 -27.11
CA SER A 317 -0.81 4.20 -26.39
C SER A 317 0.67 3.76 -26.32
N GLU A 318 1.62 4.72 -26.42
CA GLU A 318 3.03 4.47 -26.29
C GLU A 318 3.56 4.84 -24.92
N LEU A 319 4.59 4.13 -24.47
CA LEU A 319 5.20 4.37 -23.16
C LEU A 319 6.25 5.48 -23.25
N LYS A 320 6.06 6.52 -22.44
CA LYS A 320 7.03 7.61 -22.23
C LYS A 320 7.61 7.55 -20.83
N LYS A 321 8.91 7.68 -20.76
CA LYS A 321 9.64 7.74 -19.49
C LYS A 321 9.40 9.10 -18.81
N MET A 322 8.94 9.06 -17.56
CA MET A 322 8.81 10.22 -16.70
C MET A 322 9.82 10.13 -15.56
N GLY A 323 10.85 10.94 -15.63
CA GLY A 323 11.93 10.94 -14.64
C GLY A 323 13.31 11.09 -15.25
N GLU A 324 14.33 10.86 -14.42
CA GLU A 324 15.75 10.99 -14.82
C GLU A 324 16.21 9.83 -15.71
N ASP A 325 17.32 10.02 -16.43
CA ASP A 325 17.84 9.02 -17.36
C ASP A 325 18.18 7.67 -16.71
N ARG A 326 18.65 7.71 -15.47
CA ARG A 326 18.89 6.50 -14.66
C ARG A 326 17.75 6.23 -13.71
N MET A 327 16.57 5.95 -14.25
CA MET A 327 15.38 5.60 -13.46
C MET A 327 15.69 4.55 -12.39
N TYR A 328 15.12 4.75 -11.22
CA TYR A 328 15.22 3.88 -10.04
C TYR A 328 16.62 3.79 -9.39
N LEU A 329 17.67 4.45 -9.91
CA LEU A 329 19.03 4.37 -9.39
C LEU A 329 19.51 5.60 -8.63
N THR A 330 18.72 6.67 -8.53
CA THR A 330 19.11 7.93 -7.87
C THR A 330 19.45 7.72 -6.40
N ILE A 331 18.68 6.89 -5.69
CA ILE A 331 18.95 6.55 -4.28
C ILE A 331 20.31 5.88 -4.15
N PHE A 332 20.62 4.89 -4.99
CA PHE A 332 21.86 4.12 -4.94
C PHE A 332 23.08 4.98 -5.32
N ASN A 333 22.97 5.69 -6.42
CA ASN A 333 24.11 6.37 -7.04
C ASN A 333 24.36 7.77 -6.48
N LYS A 334 23.35 8.39 -5.85
CA LYS A 334 23.42 9.79 -5.43
C LYS A 334 23.06 10.02 -3.98
N LEU A 335 21.92 9.49 -3.49
CA LEU A 335 21.48 9.75 -2.12
C LEU A 335 22.39 9.05 -1.10
N ILE A 336 22.57 7.73 -1.21
CA ILE A 336 23.36 6.95 -0.25
C ILE A 336 24.77 7.52 -0.11
N PRO A 337 25.55 7.81 -1.19
CA PRO A 337 26.88 8.41 -1.05
C PRO A 337 26.87 9.79 -0.36
N ARG A 338 25.78 10.57 -0.51
CA ARG A 338 25.66 11.85 0.20
C ARG A 338 25.28 11.70 1.66
N LEU A 339 24.45 10.71 1.99
CA LEU A 339 24.13 10.39 3.39
C LEU A 339 25.40 9.95 4.14
N GLU A 340 26.24 9.11 3.53
CA GLU A 340 27.54 8.71 4.11
C GLU A 340 28.42 9.93 4.41
N LYS A 341 28.54 10.87 3.45
CA LYS A 341 29.25 12.14 3.65
C LYS A 341 28.62 13.04 4.72
N ALA A 342 27.32 12.90 4.96
CA ALA A 342 26.57 13.60 6.01
C ALA A 342 26.56 12.84 7.36
N ASN A 343 27.51 11.93 7.58
CA ASN A 343 27.67 11.13 8.81
C ASN A 343 26.47 10.21 9.13
N PHE A 344 25.78 9.69 8.12
CA PHE A 344 24.90 8.55 8.31
C PHE A 344 25.74 7.28 8.33
N SER A 345 25.56 6.49 9.40
CA SER A 345 26.20 5.19 9.50
C SER A 345 25.59 4.18 8.54
N ARG A 346 26.30 3.08 8.28
CA ARG A 346 25.74 1.95 7.53
C ARG A 346 24.46 1.41 8.20
N SER A 347 24.38 1.48 9.53
CA SER A 347 23.17 1.09 10.27
C SER A 347 22.00 2.02 9.98
N ASP A 348 22.23 3.35 9.87
CA ASP A 348 21.19 4.31 9.52
C ASP A 348 20.67 4.05 8.08
N ILE A 349 21.58 3.82 7.14
CA ILE A 349 21.21 3.52 5.74
C ILE A 349 20.41 2.21 5.68
N ARG A 350 20.89 1.15 6.32
CA ARG A 350 20.13 -0.11 6.40
C ARG A 350 18.79 0.04 7.11
N ARG A 351 18.69 0.94 8.08
CA ARG A 351 17.41 1.25 8.73
C ARG A 351 16.41 1.80 7.71
N LEU A 352 16.81 2.82 6.95
CA LEU A 352 15.96 3.46 5.93
C LEU A 352 15.58 2.53 4.78
N THR A 353 16.50 1.66 4.34
CA THR A 353 16.36 0.88 3.12
C THR A 353 15.91 -0.56 3.34
N GLU A 354 16.14 -1.13 4.52
CA GLU A 354 15.81 -2.54 4.81
C GLU A 354 14.88 -2.67 6.02
N LYS A 355 15.27 -2.17 7.21
CA LYS A 355 14.57 -2.48 8.47
C LYS A 355 13.22 -1.79 8.59
N ASN A 356 13.14 -0.55 8.17
CA ASN A 356 11.88 0.20 8.17
C ASN A 356 10.88 -0.37 7.16
N PRO A 357 11.24 -0.64 5.88
CA PRO A 357 10.34 -1.32 4.96
C PRO A 357 9.83 -2.67 5.48
N GLN A 358 10.71 -3.50 6.09
CA GLN A 358 10.31 -4.76 6.70
C GLN A 358 9.21 -4.58 7.74
N LYS A 359 9.33 -3.58 8.63
CA LYS A 359 8.34 -3.28 9.67
C LYS A 359 7.07 -2.62 9.11
N ALA A 360 7.23 -1.70 8.14
CA ALA A 360 6.12 -0.94 7.60
C ALA A 360 5.18 -1.83 6.76
N PHE A 361 5.73 -2.75 5.95
CA PHE A 361 4.97 -3.60 5.04
C PHE A 361 4.65 -5.00 5.57
N GLU A 362 5.06 -5.33 6.78
CA GLU A 362 4.64 -6.55 7.45
C GLU A 362 3.13 -6.53 7.69
N ILE A 363 2.45 -7.59 7.28
CA ILE A 363 1.02 -7.80 7.54
C ILE A 363 0.81 -8.02 9.03
N SER A 364 0.18 -7.06 9.69
CA SER A 364 -0.08 -7.09 11.14
C SER A 364 -1.22 -6.16 11.49
N VAL A 365 -2.20 -6.65 12.24
CA VAL A 365 -3.32 -5.82 12.71
C VAL A 365 -2.81 -4.88 13.81
N ARG A 366 -2.68 -3.61 13.49
CA ARG A 366 -2.21 -2.55 14.39
C ARG A 366 -3.41 -1.86 15.01
N LYS A 367 -3.78 -2.31 16.23
CA LYS A 367 -4.92 -1.77 16.99
C LYS A 367 -4.48 -0.58 17.84
N GLY A 368 -5.22 0.51 17.75
CA GLY A 368 -5.09 1.65 18.66
C GLY A 368 -5.44 1.24 20.09
N LYS A 369 -4.76 1.85 21.07
CA LYS A 369 -5.16 1.71 22.47
C LYS A 369 -6.57 2.29 22.61
N THR A 370 -7.55 1.47 22.95
CA THR A 370 -8.85 1.96 23.35
C THR A 370 -8.68 2.74 24.65
N HIS A 371 -8.74 4.07 24.59
CA HIS A 371 -8.96 4.85 25.79
C HIS A 371 -10.32 4.44 26.34
N LYS A 372 -10.34 3.67 27.44
CA LYS A 372 -11.54 3.59 28.27
C LYS A 372 -11.94 5.04 28.54
N LYS A 373 -13.09 5.47 28.01
CA LYS A 373 -13.73 6.70 28.46
C LYS A 373 -13.92 6.55 29.98
N TYR A 374 -13.11 7.22 30.74
CA TYR A 374 -13.51 7.55 32.10
C TYR A 374 -14.74 8.45 31.91
N LEU A 375 -15.93 7.88 32.03
CA LEU A 375 -17.13 8.60 32.34
C LEU A 375 -16.88 9.17 33.75
N LEU A 376 -16.40 10.39 33.81
CA LEU A 376 -16.54 11.22 34.99
C LEU A 376 -18.04 11.67 34.98
N PHE A 377 -18.74 11.20 35.95
CA PHE A 377 -20.07 11.67 36.33
C PHE A 377 -20.01 13.16 36.72
#